data_9af85622cc7353c777a0099465b89f5e
#
_entry.id   9af85622cc7353c777a0099465b89f5e
#
_cell.length_a   1.000
_cell.length_b   1.000
_cell.length_c   1.000
_cell.angle_alpha   90.00
_cell.angle_beta   90.00
_cell.angle_gamma   90.00
#
_symmetry.space_group_name_H-M   'P 1'
#
loop_
_entity.id
_entity.type
_entity.pdbx_description
1 polymer ?
#
loop_
_entity_poly.entity_id
_entity_poly.type
_entity_poly.pdbx_seq_one_letter_code
_entity_poly.pdbx_strand_id
1 'polypeptide(L)'
;MKIIMNLAWKSVLNRKTTALLTVLTVAISVILLMGVERIRTQAKSSFANTISGTDLIVGGRSGQVNLLLYSVFRIGNATNNIDWKSFQEFSHHRAVKWAIPISLGDSHKGFRVMGTNLDYFKFYQYGHKQHLSFQEGQPFHSLFDTVIGSDVAKKLGYHIGSKIVIAHGISDVGFSRHDKLPFTVTGILAPTGTPVDRTVHVSLGAIEAIHVGWESGAHIGNTPDAAVLEKRHFQPGQITAMYLGLKSRIQTFALQREINEYRKEPLSAILPGVALQELWGMMSVAEQALMAVSVFVVIAGLMGMLSSLLTSLQERRREMAILRAMGAQPKHVFALLISEASALTFTGIIVGVAGLYGLMSIIAPLIHAQYGIIITLDRLSSHEWQLLGYVQLAGILIGVVPAIRAYRQSLSDGMTIRI
;
A
#
# COMPACT_ATOMS: atom_id res chain seq x y z
N MET A 1 -18.33 -43.46 6.67
CA MET A 1 -17.93 -42.03 6.49
C MET A 1 -18.90 -41.27 5.59
N LYS A 2 -19.22 -41.73 4.37
CA LYS A 2 -20.19 -41.04 3.45
C LYS A 2 -21.57 -40.78 4.07
N ILE A 3 -22.13 -41.73 4.87
CA ILE A 3 -23.44 -41.57 5.50
C ILE A 3 -23.43 -40.48 6.57
N ILE A 4 -22.37 -40.38 7.38
CA ILE A 4 -22.21 -39.33 8.41
C ILE A 4 -22.10 -37.97 7.77
N MET A 5 -21.34 -37.85 6.68
CA MET A 5 -21.17 -36.59 5.93
C MET A 5 -22.48 -36.12 5.27
N ASN A 6 -23.27 -37.07 4.71
CA ASN A 6 -24.58 -36.75 4.13
C ASN A 6 -25.62 -36.36 5.20
N LEU A 7 -25.58 -36.98 6.36
CA LEU A 7 -26.41 -36.63 7.53
C LEU A 7 -26.01 -35.21 8.06
N ALA A 8 -24.71 -34.92 8.17
CA ALA A 8 -24.23 -33.60 8.57
C ALA A 8 -24.71 -32.51 7.61
N TRP A 9 -24.60 -32.75 6.31
CA TRP A 9 -25.05 -31.80 5.29
C TRP A 9 -26.57 -31.54 5.32
N LYS A 10 -27.38 -32.61 5.42
CA LYS A 10 -28.83 -32.48 5.56
C LYS A 10 -29.23 -31.77 6.87
N SER A 11 -28.49 -32.00 7.94
CA SER A 11 -28.68 -31.35 9.23
C SER A 11 -28.46 -29.82 9.13
N VAL A 12 -27.38 -29.40 8.47
CA VAL A 12 -27.08 -27.98 8.21
C VAL A 12 -28.18 -27.34 7.35
N LEU A 13 -28.67 -28.05 6.32
CA LEU A 13 -29.73 -27.56 5.44
C LEU A 13 -31.09 -27.40 6.14
N ASN A 14 -31.38 -28.20 7.18
CA ASN A 14 -32.63 -28.07 7.95
C ASN A 14 -32.65 -26.81 8.84
N ARG A 15 -31.48 -26.18 9.11
CA ARG A 15 -31.32 -24.99 9.97
C ARG A 15 -30.63 -23.86 9.25
N LYS A 16 -31.21 -23.50 8.11
CA LYS A 16 -30.62 -22.51 7.17
C LYS A 16 -30.24 -21.19 7.84
N THR A 17 -31.08 -20.66 8.74
CA THR A 17 -30.82 -19.36 9.41
C THR A 17 -29.61 -19.42 10.34
N THR A 18 -29.55 -20.41 11.24
CA THR A 18 -28.45 -20.56 12.20
C THR A 18 -27.14 -20.92 11.50
N ALA A 19 -27.19 -21.82 10.51
CA ALA A 19 -26.05 -22.18 9.70
C ALA A 19 -25.53 -20.97 8.89
N LEU A 20 -26.44 -20.20 8.27
CA LEU A 20 -26.09 -18.99 7.52
C LEU A 20 -25.43 -17.95 8.42
N LEU A 21 -25.98 -17.67 9.60
CA LEU A 21 -25.38 -16.74 10.56
C LEU A 21 -23.98 -17.18 10.98
N THR A 22 -23.80 -18.49 11.25
CA THR A 22 -22.49 -19.03 11.62
C THR A 22 -21.49 -18.88 10.45
N VAL A 23 -21.89 -19.23 9.23
CA VAL A 23 -21.05 -19.08 8.04
C VAL A 23 -20.69 -17.61 7.82
N LEU A 24 -21.66 -16.69 7.94
CA LEU A 24 -21.42 -15.25 7.79
C LEU A 24 -20.45 -14.71 8.85
N THR A 25 -20.60 -15.16 10.12
CA THR A 25 -19.72 -14.72 11.20
C THR A 25 -18.27 -15.17 10.95
N VAL A 26 -18.07 -16.42 10.54
CA VAL A 26 -16.75 -16.93 10.16
C VAL A 26 -16.24 -16.21 8.90
N ALA A 27 -17.08 -15.99 7.90
CA ALA A 27 -16.70 -15.30 6.67
C ALA A 27 -16.23 -13.86 6.94
N ILE A 28 -16.95 -13.10 7.76
CA ILE A 28 -16.55 -11.73 8.16
C ILE A 28 -15.21 -11.76 8.88
N SER A 29 -15.01 -12.73 9.80
CA SER A 29 -13.74 -12.90 10.50
C SER A 29 -12.57 -13.18 9.55
N VAL A 30 -12.80 -14.03 8.54
CA VAL A 30 -11.81 -14.35 7.50
C VAL A 30 -11.54 -13.14 6.61
N ILE A 31 -12.58 -12.41 6.19
CA ILE A 31 -12.41 -11.16 5.40
C ILE A 31 -11.52 -10.16 6.15
N LEU A 32 -11.76 -9.97 7.44
CA LEU A 32 -11.00 -9.03 8.26
C LEU A 32 -9.54 -9.48 8.43
N LEU A 33 -9.33 -10.73 8.82
CA LEU A 33 -8.00 -11.30 9.02
C LEU A 33 -7.15 -11.24 7.74
N MET A 34 -7.71 -11.73 6.64
CA MET A 34 -7.02 -11.77 5.35
C MET A 34 -6.88 -10.39 4.71
N GLY A 35 -7.88 -9.51 4.90
CA GLY A 35 -7.85 -8.14 4.40
C GLY A 35 -6.73 -7.32 5.05
N VAL A 36 -6.61 -7.40 6.37
CA VAL A 36 -5.50 -6.74 7.11
C VAL A 36 -4.16 -7.28 6.64
N GLU A 37 -4.01 -8.59 6.51
CA GLU A 37 -2.74 -9.20 6.06
C GLU A 37 -2.37 -8.78 4.64
N ARG A 38 -3.33 -8.76 3.71
CA ARG A 38 -3.09 -8.31 2.33
C ARG A 38 -2.73 -6.84 2.24
N ILE A 39 -3.48 -5.96 2.90
CA ILE A 39 -3.16 -4.54 2.90
C ILE A 39 -1.75 -4.32 3.44
N ARG A 40 -1.39 -5.00 4.54
CA ARG A 40 -0.07 -4.92 5.15
C ARG A 40 1.04 -5.35 4.20
N THR A 41 0.92 -6.53 3.60
CA THR A 41 1.96 -7.09 2.72
C THR A 41 2.09 -6.31 1.42
N GLN A 42 0.98 -5.89 0.82
CA GLN A 42 0.99 -5.11 -0.42
C GLN A 42 1.48 -3.68 -0.20
N ALA A 43 1.12 -3.04 0.91
CA ALA A 43 1.69 -1.75 1.26
C ALA A 43 3.21 -1.86 1.38
N LYS A 44 3.73 -2.84 2.14
CA LYS A 44 5.18 -3.06 2.26
C LYS A 44 5.86 -3.27 0.91
N SER A 45 5.30 -4.10 0.05
CA SER A 45 5.88 -4.37 -1.26
C SER A 45 5.84 -3.14 -2.18
N SER A 46 4.75 -2.40 -2.18
CA SER A 46 4.60 -1.16 -2.97
C SER A 46 5.63 -0.12 -2.56
N PHE A 47 5.79 0.12 -1.26
CA PHE A 47 6.80 1.05 -0.76
C PHE A 47 8.22 0.56 -1.05
N ALA A 48 8.53 -0.72 -0.83
CA ALA A 48 9.84 -1.29 -1.12
C ALA A 48 10.21 -1.22 -2.61
N ASN A 49 9.20 -1.28 -3.48
CA ASN A 49 9.38 -1.23 -4.93
C ASN A 49 9.45 0.20 -5.49
N THR A 50 9.21 1.24 -4.68
CA THR A 50 9.15 2.62 -5.19
C THR A 50 10.50 3.13 -5.66
N ILE A 51 11.60 2.77 -4.99
CA ILE A 51 12.94 3.20 -5.38
C ILE A 51 13.90 2.01 -5.31
N SER A 52 14.59 1.75 -6.41
CA SER A 52 15.61 0.72 -6.50
C SER A 52 16.84 1.28 -7.23
N GLY A 53 17.99 0.64 -7.05
CA GLY A 53 19.22 1.06 -7.73
C GLY A 53 19.82 2.41 -7.28
N THR A 54 19.20 3.11 -6.33
CA THR A 54 19.73 4.31 -5.68
C THR A 54 20.47 3.91 -4.41
N ASP A 55 21.74 4.29 -4.30
CA ASP A 55 22.57 3.93 -3.16
C ASP A 55 22.40 4.90 -1.99
N LEU A 56 22.31 6.20 -2.26
CA LEU A 56 22.10 7.25 -1.26
C LEU A 56 21.05 8.25 -1.72
N ILE A 57 20.24 8.74 -0.78
CA ILE A 57 19.42 9.95 -0.93
C ILE A 57 19.98 11.00 0.00
N VAL A 58 20.19 12.20 -0.52
CA VAL A 58 20.77 13.32 0.24
C VAL A 58 19.78 14.48 0.25
N GLY A 59 19.61 15.10 1.40
CA GLY A 59 18.75 16.26 1.62
C GLY A 59 19.32 17.18 2.69
N GLY A 60 18.67 18.30 2.94
CA GLY A 60 18.94 19.11 4.13
C GLY A 60 18.78 18.28 5.39
N ARG A 61 19.53 18.59 6.44
CA ARG A 61 19.57 17.80 7.68
C ARG A 61 18.15 17.64 8.27
N SER A 62 17.68 16.40 8.27
CA SER A 62 16.37 16.00 8.77
C SER A 62 16.38 14.52 9.18
N GLY A 63 15.29 14.01 9.75
CA GLY A 63 15.15 12.58 10.05
C GLY A 63 15.14 11.74 8.77
N GLN A 64 15.70 10.51 8.84
CA GLN A 64 15.83 9.62 7.68
C GLN A 64 14.47 9.32 7.03
N VAL A 65 13.47 9.04 7.84
CA VAL A 65 12.10 8.77 7.36
C VAL A 65 11.50 10.02 6.69
N ASN A 66 11.71 11.22 7.26
CA ASN A 66 11.20 12.45 6.66
C ASN A 66 11.82 12.71 5.28
N LEU A 67 13.15 12.58 5.17
CA LEU A 67 13.86 12.71 3.89
C LEU A 67 13.34 11.72 2.85
N LEU A 68 13.13 10.45 3.24
CA LEU A 68 12.55 9.44 2.37
C LEU A 68 11.12 9.80 1.93
N LEU A 69 10.26 10.22 2.87
CA LEU A 69 8.87 10.52 2.60
C LEU A 69 8.71 11.66 1.59
N TYR A 70 9.39 12.80 1.79
CA TYR A 70 9.20 13.91 0.86
C TYR A 70 9.93 13.69 -0.48
N SER A 71 11.14 13.13 -0.47
CA SER A 71 11.93 13.01 -1.70
C SER A 71 11.46 11.88 -2.61
N VAL A 72 11.02 10.73 -2.06
CA VAL A 72 10.62 9.54 -2.83
C VAL A 72 9.11 9.44 -2.94
N PHE A 73 8.39 9.54 -1.81
CA PHE A 73 6.94 9.33 -1.77
C PHE A 73 6.12 10.59 -2.04
N ARG A 74 6.75 11.76 -2.13
CA ARG A 74 6.09 13.06 -2.34
C ARG A 74 5.13 13.43 -1.20
N ILE A 75 5.36 12.87 0.00
CA ILE A 75 4.56 13.08 1.21
C ILE A 75 5.29 14.06 2.12
N GLY A 76 4.61 15.14 2.52
CA GLY A 76 5.21 16.20 3.33
C GLY A 76 6.07 17.17 2.52
N ASN A 77 6.88 17.95 3.22
CA ASN A 77 7.76 18.97 2.64
C ASN A 77 9.16 18.83 3.24
N ALA A 78 10.17 19.28 2.49
CA ALA A 78 11.52 19.40 3.00
C ALA A 78 11.59 20.48 4.09
N THR A 79 12.41 20.25 5.10
CA THR A 79 12.67 21.24 6.15
C THR A 79 13.56 22.36 5.64
N ASN A 80 14.57 21.99 4.86
CA ASN A 80 15.53 22.91 4.22
C ASN A 80 15.88 22.36 2.83
N ASN A 81 16.22 23.27 1.93
CA ASN A 81 16.80 22.94 0.63
C ASN A 81 18.32 22.79 0.75
N ILE A 82 18.94 22.30 -0.31
CA ILE A 82 20.39 22.12 -0.48
C ILE A 82 20.88 23.12 -1.51
N ASP A 83 22.00 23.77 -1.24
CA ASP A 83 22.64 24.67 -2.21
C ASP A 83 23.09 23.90 -3.47
N TRP A 84 22.89 24.52 -4.63
CA TRP A 84 23.34 23.96 -5.90
C TRP A 84 24.84 23.65 -5.94
N LYS A 85 25.65 24.43 -5.22
CA LYS A 85 27.09 24.19 -5.10
C LYS A 85 27.41 22.86 -4.42
N SER A 86 26.67 22.52 -3.36
CA SER A 86 26.81 21.25 -2.67
C SER A 86 26.40 20.08 -3.58
N PHE A 87 25.32 20.23 -4.36
CA PHE A 87 24.97 19.24 -5.37
C PHE A 87 26.09 19.05 -6.39
N GLN A 88 26.66 20.13 -6.92
CA GLN A 88 27.75 20.04 -7.90
C GLN A 88 28.99 19.34 -7.31
N GLU A 89 29.37 19.64 -6.08
CA GLU A 89 30.52 19.04 -5.41
C GLU A 89 30.32 17.51 -5.27
N PHE A 90 29.17 17.05 -4.79
CA PHE A 90 28.90 15.63 -4.63
C PHE A 90 28.58 14.91 -5.92
N SER A 91 27.96 15.55 -6.89
CA SER A 91 27.71 14.95 -8.21
C SER A 91 29.00 14.61 -8.97
N HIS A 92 30.07 15.39 -8.76
CA HIS A 92 31.39 15.15 -9.35
C HIS A 92 32.32 14.33 -8.42
N HIS A 93 31.83 13.90 -7.27
CA HIS A 93 32.65 13.10 -6.37
C HIS A 93 33.09 11.77 -7.02
N ARG A 94 34.36 11.37 -6.80
CA ARG A 94 34.97 10.18 -7.44
C ARG A 94 34.20 8.87 -7.27
N ALA A 95 33.47 8.72 -6.17
CA ALA A 95 32.68 7.53 -5.87
C ALA A 95 31.33 7.53 -6.59
N VAL A 96 30.85 8.68 -7.05
CA VAL A 96 29.52 8.83 -7.67
C VAL A 96 29.60 8.46 -9.14
N LYS A 97 28.62 7.66 -9.59
CA LYS A 97 28.42 7.26 -10.98
C LYS A 97 27.42 8.17 -11.68
N TRP A 98 26.34 8.52 -10.98
CA TRP A 98 25.30 9.42 -11.45
C TRP A 98 24.65 10.12 -10.25
N ALA A 99 24.14 11.32 -10.49
CA ALA A 99 23.45 12.14 -9.51
C ALA A 99 22.20 12.76 -10.14
N ILE A 100 21.05 12.61 -9.49
CA ILE A 100 19.78 13.16 -9.96
C ILE A 100 19.32 14.22 -8.96
N PRO A 101 19.26 15.49 -9.34
CA PRO A 101 18.73 16.56 -8.50
C PRO A 101 17.21 16.54 -8.52
N ILE A 102 16.60 16.85 -7.37
CA ILE A 102 15.16 16.88 -7.17
C ILE A 102 14.78 18.21 -6.53
N SER A 103 13.91 18.96 -7.17
CA SER A 103 13.30 20.18 -6.63
C SER A 103 11.79 19.98 -6.48
N LEU A 104 11.26 20.22 -5.29
CA LEU A 104 9.86 20.06 -4.93
C LEU A 104 9.37 21.35 -4.27
N GLY A 105 8.13 21.71 -4.48
CA GLY A 105 7.54 22.91 -3.87
C GLY A 105 6.22 23.28 -4.53
N ASP A 106 6.09 22.94 -5.80
CA ASP A 106 4.97 23.34 -6.64
C ASP A 106 3.98 22.18 -6.86
N SER A 107 2.82 22.54 -7.40
CA SER A 107 1.78 21.57 -7.73
C SER A 107 1.01 21.98 -8.98
N HIS A 108 0.30 21.01 -9.55
CA HIS A 108 -0.67 21.20 -10.60
C HIS A 108 -1.94 20.41 -10.28
N LYS A 109 -3.05 21.09 -10.02
CA LYS A 109 -4.36 20.47 -9.71
C LYS A 109 -4.26 19.31 -8.70
N GLY A 110 -3.52 19.54 -7.60
CA GLY A 110 -3.32 18.55 -6.54
C GLY A 110 -2.26 17.48 -6.81
N PHE A 111 -1.59 17.51 -7.95
CA PHE A 111 -0.43 16.68 -8.26
C PHE A 111 0.86 17.44 -7.98
N ARG A 112 1.83 16.78 -7.37
CA ARG A 112 3.15 17.38 -7.12
C ARG A 112 3.90 17.62 -8.42
N VAL A 113 4.52 18.78 -8.50
CA VAL A 113 5.50 19.12 -9.54
C VAL A 113 6.90 18.83 -9.02
N MET A 114 7.72 18.23 -9.85
CA MET A 114 9.10 17.89 -9.55
C MET A 114 10.02 18.44 -10.64
N GLY A 115 10.87 19.38 -10.25
CA GLY A 115 12.01 19.81 -11.05
C GLY A 115 13.13 18.77 -11.00
N THR A 116 13.66 18.38 -12.17
CA THR A 116 14.75 17.40 -12.27
C THR A 116 15.52 17.58 -13.58
N ASN A 117 16.49 16.71 -13.84
CA ASN A 117 17.24 16.65 -15.08
C ASN A 117 16.93 15.38 -15.90
N LEU A 118 17.50 15.27 -17.11
CA LEU A 118 17.28 14.11 -17.98
C LEU A 118 17.82 12.80 -17.41
N ASP A 119 18.77 12.86 -16.49
CA ASP A 119 19.32 11.70 -15.81
C ASP A 119 18.27 10.97 -14.97
N TYR A 120 17.22 11.67 -14.54
CA TYR A 120 16.10 11.04 -13.86
C TYR A 120 15.45 9.96 -14.73
N PHE A 121 15.15 10.24 -15.98
CA PHE A 121 14.53 9.26 -16.89
C PHE A 121 15.49 8.13 -17.29
N LYS A 122 16.78 8.36 -17.23
CA LYS A 122 17.82 7.42 -17.59
C LYS A 122 18.21 6.49 -16.46
N PHE A 123 18.34 6.99 -15.24
CA PHE A 123 18.95 6.25 -14.14
C PHE A 123 18.00 5.88 -13.02
N TYR A 124 16.87 6.60 -12.88
CA TYR A 124 15.89 6.21 -11.86
C TYR A 124 15.33 4.82 -12.16
N GLN A 125 15.28 3.98 -11.11
CA GLN A 125 14.79 2.62 -11.18
C GLN A 125 13.76 2.36 -10.09
N TYR A 126 12.78 1.49 -10.39
CA TYR A 126 11.74 1.04 -9.49
C TYR A 126 11.55 -0.48 -9.58
N GLY A 127 10.80 -1.07 -8.67
CA GLY A 127 10.55 -2.52 -8.64
C GLY A 127 11.84 -3.33 -8.67
N HIS A 128 11.90 -4.30 -9.53
CA HIS A 128 13.08 -5.14 -9.76
C HIS A 128 14.09 -4.46 -10.71
N LYS A 129 14.48 -3.21 -10.40
CA LYS A 129 15.41 -2.38 -11.21
C LYS A 129 14.91 -2.08 -12.62
N GLN A 130 13.62 -1.86 -12.77
CA GLN A 130 13.02 -1.42 -14.01
C GLN A 130 13.30 0.07 -14.23
N HIS A 131 13.66 0.46 -15.44
CA HIS A 131 13.82 1.85 -15.81
C HIS A 131 12.48 2.49 -16.19
N LEU A 132 12.40 3.81 -16.07
CA LEU A 132 11.25 4.55 -16.57
C LEU A 132 11.16 4.39 -18.09
N SER A 133 9.95 4.23 -18.58
CA SER A 133 9.65 4.17 -20.01
C SER A 133 8.53 5.16 -20.33
N PHE A 134 8.50 5.63 -21.56
CA PHE A 134 7.46 6.51 -22.07
C PHE A 134 6.36 5.66 -22.71
N GLN A 135 5.11 5.92 -22.32
CA GLN A 135 3.94 5.38 -23.01
C GLN A 135 3.73 6.15 -24.31
N GLU A 136 3.91 7.49 -24.27
CA GLU A 136 3.78 8.39 -25.40
C GLU A 136 4.80 9.52 -25.30
N GLY A 137 5.28 10.02 -26.43
CA GLY A 137 6.18 11.16 -26.49
C GLY A 137 7.61 10.88 -26.05
N GLN A 138 8.26 11.90 -25.50
CA GLN A 138 9.70 11.90 -25.18
C GLN A 138 9.99 12.80 -23.97
N PRO A 139 11.22 12.76 -23.41
CA PRO A 139 11.64 13.67 -22.34
C PRO A 139 11.51 15.14 -22.77
N PHE A 140 11.53 16.05 -21.81
CA PHE A 140 11.55 17.48 -22.07
C PHE A 140 12.87 17.92 -22.72
N HIS A 141 12.77 18.82 -23.70
CA HIS A 141 13.90 19.43 -24.42
C HIS A 141 13.94 20.94 -24.27
N SER A 142 12.78 21.59 -24.26
CA SER A 142 12.64 23.02 -24.07
C SER A 142 12.35 23.37 -22.61
N LEU A 143 12.53 24.63 -22.24
CA LEU A 143 12.39 25.11 -20.87
C LEU A 143 10.99 24.82 -20.31
N PHE A 144 9.94 25.07 -21.11
CA PHE A 144 8.54 24.88 -20.71
C PHE A 144 7.92 23.58 -21.21
N ASP A 145 8.76 22.57 -21.45
CA ASP A 145 8.28 21.19 -21.67
C ASP A 145 8.03 20.50 -20.33
N THR A 146 7.08 19.57 -20.32
CA THR A 146 6.78 18.76 -19.16
C THR A 146 6.51 17.31 -19.53
N VAL A 147 6.95 16.42 -18.65
CA VAL A 147 6.63 15.00 -18.71
C VAL A 147 5.69 14.69 -17.54
N ILE A 148 4.58 14.03 -17.81
CA ILE A 148 3.60 13.69 -16.78
C ILE A 148 3.53 12.20 -16.53
N GLY A 149 3.24 11.83 -15.27
CA GLY A 149 2.98 10.45 -14.90
C GLY A 149 1.65 9.94 -15.46
N SER A 150 1.50 8.64 -15.59
CA SER A 150 0.32 7.98 -16.16
C SER A 150 -0.99 8.34 -15.48
N ASP A 151 -1.02 8.47 -14.15
CA ASP A 151 -2.21 8.84 -13.39
C ASP A 151 -2.59 10.31 -13.60
N VAL A 152 -1.61 11.20 -13.77
CA VAL A 152 -1.86 12.61 -14.09
C VAL A 152 -2.55 12.72 -15.45
N ALA A 153 -2.01 12.03 -16.47
CA ALA A 153 -2.59 12.00 -17.80
C ALA A 153 -4.03 11.46 -17.78
N LYS A 154 -4.24 10.32 -17.14
CA LYS A 154 -5.54 9.65 -17.06
C LYS A 154 -6.58 10.47 -16.29
N LYS A 155 -6.23 11.01 -15.11
CA LYS A 155 -7.20 11.75 -14.28
C LYS A 155 -7.60 13.10 -14.85
N LEU A 156 -6.64 13.80 -15.48
CA LEU A 156 -6.88 15.14 -16.01
C LEU A 156 -7.20 15.15 -17.50
N GLY A 157 -7.17 13.98 -18.15
CA GLY A 157 -7.47 13.84 -19.59
C GLY A 157 -6.41 14.52 -20.47
N TYR A 158 -5.14 14.52 -20.05
CA TYR A 158 -4.07 15.16 -20.79
C TYR A 158 -3.42 14.23 -21.81
N HIS A 159 -3.07 14.81 -22.94
CA HIS A 159 -2.39 14.18 -24.07
C HIS A 159 -1.14 14.97 -24.43
N ILE A 160 -0.30 14.46 -25.31
CA ILE A 160 0.84 15.18 -25.86
C ILE A 160 0.34 16.49 -26.50
N GLY A 161 1.01 17.59 -26.21
CA GLY A 161 0.64 18.95 -26.63
C GLY A 161 -0.32 19.67 -25.69
N SER A 162 -0.91 19.03 -24.69
CA SER A 162 -1.74 19.69 -23.67
C SER A 162 -0.95 20.76 -22.94
N LYS A 163 -1.63 21.87 -22.61
CA LYS A 163 -1.03 22.95 -21.83
C LYS A 163 -1.40 22.83 -20.36
N ILE A 164 -0.42 22.93 -19.48
CA ILE A 164 -0.61 22.91 -18.04
C ILE A 164 0.00 24.13 -17.39
N VAL A 165 -0.60 24.58 -16.28
CA VAL A 165 -0.13 25.74 -15.49
C VAL A 165 0.28 25.23 -14.12
N ILE A 166 1.44 25.62 -13.66
CA ILE A 166 1.99 25.28 -12.35
C ILE A 166 1.59 26.35 -11.33
N ALA A 167 1.33 25.94 -10.10
CA ALA A 167 1.00 26.81 -8.99
C ALA A 167 1.87 26.51 -7.78
N HIS A 168 2.12 27.51 -6.94
CA HIS A 168 2.84 27.33 -5.68
C HIS A 168 1.98 26.59 -4.64
N GLY A 169 2.61 25.68 -3.88
CA GLY A 169 1.97 24.93 -2.82
C GLY A 169 1.09 23.79 -3.31
N ILE A 170 0.37 23.14 -2.37
CA ILE A 170 -0.45 21.95 -2.66
C ILE A 170 -1.92 22.33 -2.90
N SER A 171 -2.35 23.51 -2.45
CA SER A 171 -3.73 23.97 -2.55
C SER A 171 -3.97 24.78 -3.82
N ASP A 172 -5.04 24.47 -4.51
CA ASP A 172 -5.51 25.18 -5.72
C ASP A 172 -6.06 26.60 -5.44
N VAL A 173 -5.72 27.18 -4.29
CA VAL A 173 -6.22 28.48 -3.83
C VAL A 173 -5.41 29.61 -4.49
N GLY A 174 -5.95 30.13 -5.43
CA GLY A 174 -5.88 31.15 -6.44
C GLY A 174 -4.92 32.34 -6.39
N PHE A 175 -3.91 32.44 -5.55
CA PHE A 175 -3.08 33.68 -5.52
C PHE A 175 -1.66 33.52 -6.09
N SER A 176 -1.25 32.34 -6.53
CA SER A 176 0.11 32.06 -6.98
C SER A 176 0.19 31.14 -8.21
N ARG A 177 -0.68 31.38 -9.20
CA ARG A 177 -0.66 30.62 -10.46
C ARG A 177 0.20 31.34 -11.50
N HIS A 178 1.04 30.57 -12.19
CA HIS A 178 1.87 31.08 -13.29
C HIS A 178 1.14 31.00 -14.64
N ASP A 179 -0.07 31.58 -14.73
CA ASP A 179 -0.95 31.48 -15.91
C ASP A 179 -0.31 31.99 -17.21
N LYS A 180 0.69 32.89 -17.13
CA LYS A 180 1.41 33.45 -18.27
C LYS A 180 2.50 32.53 -18.84
N LEU A 181 2.87 31.44 -18.10
CA LEU A 181 3.95 30.54 -18.48
C LEU A 181 3.43 29.08 -18.52
N PRO A 182 2.57 28.73 -19.48
CA PRO A 182 2.04 27.39 -19.58
C PRO A 182 3.10 26.40 -20.08
N PHE A 183 3.16 25.23 -19.48
CA PHE A 183 4.00 24.11 -19.90
C PHE A 183 3.29 23.25 -20.93
N THR A 184 4.04 22.69 -21.88
CA THR A 184 3.54 21.79 -22.90
C THR A 184 3.88 20.35 -22.52
N VAL A 185 2.90 19.46 -22.51
CA VAL A 185 3.12 18.02 -22.27
C VAL A 185 3.84 17.44 -23.50
N THR A 186 5.09 17.00 -23.32
CA THR A 186 5.91 16.37 -24.37
C THR A 186 6.07 14.87 -24.18
N GLY A 187 5.81 14.37 -22.96
CA GLY A 187 5.91 12.95 -22.67
C GLY A 187 4.93 12.50 -21.59
N ILE A 188 4.46 11.27 -21.72
CA ILE A 188 3.63 10.56 -20.73
C ILE A 188 4.37 9.28 -20.37
N LEU A 189 4.67 9.11 -19.07
CA LEU A 189 5.34 7.92 -18.58
C LEU A 189 4.38 6.72 -18.55
N ALA A 190 4.91 5.54 -18.82
CA ALA A 190 4.19 4.29 -18.60
C ALA A 190 3.89 4.08 -17.11
N PRO A 191 2.81 3.37 -16.74
CA PRO A 191 2.46 3.11 -15.36
C PRO A 191 3.57 2.38 -14.62
N THR A 192 3.96 2.87 -13.44
CA THR A 192 5.01 2.29 -12.60
C THR A 192 4.48 1.68 -11.30
N GLY A 193 3.28 2.06 -10.88
CA GLY A 193 2.75 1.72 -9.55
C GLY A 193 3.43 2.43 -8.40
N THR A 194 4.09 3.55 -8.69
CA THR A 194 4.86 4.34 -7.73
C THR A 194 4.38 5.79 -7.75
N PRO A 195 4.83 6.66 -6.82
CA PRO A 195 4.50 8.08 -6.85
C PRO A 195 4.89 8.82 -8.15
N VAL A 196 5.74 8.23 -8.98
CA VAL A 196 6.09 8.76 -10.31
C VAL A 196 4.83 8.93 -11.18
N ASP A 197 3.88 7.99 -11.09
CA ASP A 197 2.63 8.03 -11.86
C ASP A 197 1.78 9.27 -11.55
N ARG A 198 1.97 9.86 -10.36
CA ARG A 198 1.23 11.01 -9.85
C ARG A 198 2.07 12.29 -9.82
N THR A 199 3.17 12.33 -10.54
CA THR A 199 4.11 13.46 -10.55
C THR A 199 4.12 14.13 -11.92
N VAL A 200 4.19 15.46 -11.91
CA VAL A 200 4.46 16.30 -13.08
C VAL A 200 5.95 16.63 -13.06
N HIS A 201 6.68 16.26 -14.10
CA HIS A 201 8.14 16.44 -14.17
C HIS A 201 8.47 17.58 -15.10
N VAL A 202 9.29 18.51 -14.63
CA VAL A 202 9.79 19.67 -15.40
C VAL A 202 11.30 19.79 -15.26
N SER A 203 11.93 20.59 -16.14
CA SER A 203 13.34 20.87 -15.99
C SER A 203 13.60 21.73 -14.73
N LEU A 204 14.78 21.60 -14.11
CA LEU A 204 15.17 22.46 -13.00
C LEU A 204 15.18 23.93 -13.40
N GLY A 205 15.66 24.23 -14.62
CA GLY A 205 15.65 25.59 -15.14
C GLY A 205 14.25 26.18 -15.27
N ALA A 206 13.24 25.34 -15.54
CA ALA A 206 11.85 25.78 -15.61
C ALA A 206 11.32 26.23 -14.23
N ILE A 207 11.69 25.52 -13.14
CA ILE A 207 11.36 25.96 -11.78
C ILE A 207 11.91 27.34 -11.50
N GLU A 208 13.16 27.60 -11.82
CA GLU A 208 13.75 28.93 -11.65
C GLU A 208 13.09 29.99 -12.54
N ALA A 209 12.77 29.64 -13.78
CA ALA A 209 12.15 30.54 -14.74
C ALA A 209 10.76 31.03 -14.32
N ILE A 210 9.93 30.17 -13.76
CA ILE A 210 8.60 30.56 -13.27
C ILE A 210 8.66 31.42 -12.01
N HIS A 211 9.78 31.39 -11.27
CA HIS A 211 10.00 32.17 -10.06
C HIS A 211 10.64 33.55 -10.33
N VAL A 212 10.98 33.86 -11.57
CA VAL A 212 11.48 35.21 -11.93
C VAL A 212 10.43 36.27 -11.58
N GLY A 213 10.78 37.24 -10.72
CA GLY A 213 9.87 38.25 -10.20
C GLY A 213 9.07 37.86 -8.97
N TRP A 214 9.29 36.65 -8.42
CA TRP A 214 8.66 36.14 -7.17
C TRP A 214 9.69 36.05 -6.01
N GLU A 215 10.87 36.60 -6.16
CA GLU A 215 11.99 36.47 -5.22
C GLU A 215 11.67 36.97 -3.79
N SER A 216 10.67 37.85 -3.65
CA SER A 216 10.19 38.39 -2.37
C SER A 216 8.96 37.68 -1.81
N GLY A 217 8.49 36.57 -2.41
CA GLY A 217 7.26 35.87 -2.02
C GLY A 217 5.98 36.52 -2.58
N ALA A 218 6.08 37.68 -3.26
CA ALA A 218 4.99 38.31 -3.99
C ALA A 218 5.49 38.68 -5.38
N HIS A 219 4.60 38.64 -6.37
CA HIS A 219 4.97 39.04 -7.75
C HIS A 219 5.27 40.54 -7.84
N ILE A 220 6.51 40.88 -8.16
CA ILE A 220 6.94 42.27 -8.37
C ILE A 220 7.36 42.41 -9.83
N GLY A 221 6.68 43.30 -10.57
CA GLY A 221 6.99 43.62 -11.95
C GLY A 221 6.20 42.83 -13.00
N ASN A 222 6.57 42.98 -14.28
CA ASN A 222 5.94 42.21 -15.37
C ASN A 222 6.64 40.84 -15.52
N THR A 223 5.87 39.77 -15.59
CA THR A 223 6.39 38.44 -15.98
C THR A 223 6.93 38.53 -17.40
N PRO A 224 8.22 38.22 -17.65
CA PRO A 224 8.75 38.19 -19.01
C PRO A 224 8.04 37.15 -19.86
N ASP A 225 7.97 37.37 -21.17
CA ASP A 225 7.40 36.41 -22.11
C ASP A 225 8.22 35.11 -22.14
N ALA A 226 7.55 33.98 -22.33
CA ALA A 226 8.17 32.65 -22.40
C ALA A 226 9.35 32.61 -23.39
N ALA A 227 9.22 33.24 -24.58
CA ALA A 227 10.25 33.30 -25.59
C ALA A 227 11.52 34.05 -25.13
N VAL A 228 11.39 35.01 -24.21
CA VAL A 228 12.52 35.71 -23.60
C VAL A 228 13.21 34.83 -22.56
N LEU A 229 12.42 34.11 -21.77
CA LEU A 229 12.94 33.19 -20.74
C LEU A 229 13.64 31.99 -21.37
N GLU A 230 13.13 31.43 -22.45
CA GLU A 230 13.76 30.29 -23.17
C GLU A 230 15.19 30.60 -23.67
N LYS A 231 15.50 31.88 -23.95
CA LYS A 231 16.85 32.29 -24.37
C LYS A 231 17.81 32.45 -23.20
N ARG A 232 17.32 32.43 -21.95
CA ARG A 232 18.15 32.56 -20.75
C ARG A 232 18.56 31.20 -20.24
N HIS A 233 19.78 31.11 -19.77
CA HIS A 233 20.24 29.90 -19.07
C HIS A 233 19.95 30.05 -17.57
N PHE A 234 19.05 29.20 -17.07
CA PHE A 234 18.70 29.17 -15.66
C PHE A 234 19.47 28.06 -14.96
N GLN A 235 20.22 28.42 -13.94
CA GLN A 235 20.83 27.47 -13.01
C GLN A 235 20.06 27.54 -11.70
N PRO A 236 19.68 26.36 -11.11
CA PRO A 236 19.02 26.36 -9.83
C PRO A 236 19.94 26.95 -8.75
N GLY A 237 19.37 27.78 -7.88
CA GLY A 237 20.05 28.23 -6.68
C GLY A 237 20.12 27.15 -5.62
N GLN A 238 19.03 26.42 -5.48
CA GLN A 238 18.85 25.36 -4.50
C GLN A 238 18.05 24.19 -5.08
N ILE A 239 18.20 23.01 -4.46
CA ILE A 239 17.40 21.82 -4.73
C ILE A 239 16.87 21.25 -3.40
N THR A 240 15.82 20.44 -3.47
CA THR A 240 15.21 19.82 -2.27
C THR A 240 15.96 18.59 -1.82
N ALA A 241 16.41 17.76 -2.76
CA ALA A 241 17.15 16.54 -2.51
C ALA A 241 17.96 16.12 -3.74
N MET A 242 18.84 15.15 -3.58
CA MET A 242 19.51 14.47 -4.69
C MET A 242 19.56 12.98 -4.47
N TYR A 243 19.46 12.22 -5.57
CA TYR A 243 19.68 10.78 -5.58
C TYR A 243 21.06 10.49 -6.14
N LEU A 244 21.80 9.60 -5.48
CA LEU A 244 23.15 9.23 -5.87
C LEU A 244 23.21 7.72 -6.15
N GLY A 245 23.74 7.38 -7.31
CA GLY A 245 24.19 6.03 -7.62
C GLY A 245 25.70 5.97 -7.62
N LEU A 246 26.26 4.96 -6.96
CA LEU A 246 27.69 4.83 -6.75
C LEU A 246 28.33 3.87 -7.76
N LYS A 247 29.62 4.04 -8.01
CA LYS A 247 30.41 3.11 -8.81
C LYS A 247 30.62 1.79 -8.07
N SER A 248 30.70 1.82 -6.75
CA SER A 248 30.88 0.64 -5.89
C SER A 248 30.13 0.80 -4.58
N ARG A 249 29.36 -0.21 -4.20
CA ARG A 249 28.62 -0.24 -2.93
C ARG A 249 29.51 -0.23 -1.69
N ILE A 250 30.78 -0.64 -1.81
CA ILE A 250 31.74 -0.61 -0.71
C ILE A 250 31.97 0.82 -0.22
N GLN A 251 31.83 1.81 -1.11
CA GLN A 251 32.06 3.21 -0.79
C GLN A 251 30.83 3.91 -0.17
N THR A 252 29.69 3.23 -0.08
CA THR A 252 28.43 3.84 0.35
C THR A 252 28.51 4.44 1.75
N PHE A 253 29.03 3.69 2.73
CA PHE A 253 29.13 4.17 4.12
C PHE A 253 30.18 5.27 4.29
N ALA A 254 31.28 5.21 3.53
CA ALA A 254 32.30 6.25 3.56
C ALA A 254 31.76 7.57 3.03
N LEU A 255 31.10 7.54 1.86
CA LEU A 255 30.49 8.73 1.27
C LEU A 255 29.30 9.24 2.13
N GLN A 256 28.50 8.36 2.69
CA GLN A 256 27.43 8.74 3.62
C GLN A 256 27.96 9.52 4.80
N ARG A 257 29.04 9.06 5.42
CA ARG A 257 29.69 9.76 6.54
C ARG A 257 30.25 11.12 6.09
N GLU A 258 30.95 11.19 4.96
CA GLU A 258 31.49 12.41 4.41
C GLU A 258 30.42 13.48 4.20
N ILE A 259 29.26 13.08 3.64
CA ILE A 259 28.12 13.97 3.44
C ILE A 259 27.52 14.42 4.78
N ASN A 260 27.34 13.49 5.73
CA ASN A 260 26.75 13.80 7.04
C ASN A 260 27.66 14.70 7.90
N GLU A 261 28.96 14.65 7.69
CA GLU A 261 29.97 15.47 8.37
C GLU A 261 30.36 16.72 7.56
N TYR A 262 29.66 16.98 6.44
CA TYR A 262 29.96 18.11 5.57
C TYR A 262 29.79 19.45 6.29
N ARG A 263 30.86 20.27 6.31
CA ARG A 263 30.93 21.49 7.14
C ARG A 263 30.34 22.73 6.49
N LYS A 264 30.25 22.76 5.14
CA LYS A 264 29.79 23.95 4.43
C LYS A 264 28.26 24.09 4.52
N GLU A 265 27.56 22.97 4.67
CA GLU A 265 26.09 22.92 4.72
C GLU A 265 25.62 21.72 5.53
N PRO A 266 24.56 21.85 6.38
CA PRO A 266 24.05 20.74 7.17
C PRO A 266 23.25 19.77 6.29
N LEU A 267 23.91 18.73 5.79
CA LEU A 267 23.32 17.68 4.94
C LEU A 267 23.00 16.43 5.74
N SER A 268 22.14 15.61 5.18
CA SER A 268 21.80 14.26 5.63
C SER A 268 21.78 13.31 4.45
N ALA A 269 22.61 12.28 4.48
CA ALA A 269 22.62 11.19 3.51
C ALA A 269 22.03 9.94 4.13
N ILE A 270 21.04 9.35 3.49
CA ILE A 270 20.37 8.13 3.95
C ILE A 270 20.49 7.01 2.94
N LEU A 271 20.46 5.78 3.44
CA LEU A 271 20.27 4.59 2.62
C LEU A 271 18.77 4.33 2.50
N PRO A 272 18.19 4.29 1.27
CA PRO A 272 16.74 4.10 1.10
C PRO A 272 16.20 2.86 1.83
N GLY A 273 16.92 1.75 1.75
CA GLY A 273 16.50 0.50 2.41
C GLY A 273 16.46 0.59 3.94
N VAL A 274 17.43 1.29 4.56
CA VAL A 274 17.48 1.49 6.02
C VAL A 274 16.35 2.41 6.46
N ALA A 275 16.14 3.52 5.75
CA ALA A 275 15.06 4.44 6.05
C ALA A 275 13.67 3.80 5.90
N LEU A 276 13.50 2.89 4.92
CA LEU A 276 12.29 2.07 4.80
C LEU A 276 12.10 1.13 5.99
N GLN A 277 13.18 0.48 6.47
CA GLN A 277 13.09 -0.38 7.65
C GLN A 277 12.71 0.41 8.91
N GLU A 278 13.25 1.63 9.08
CA GLU A 278 12.87 2.52 10.17
C GLU A 278 11.39 2.92 10.08
N LEU A 279 10.90 3.28 8.89
CA LEU A 279 9.49 3.56 8.65
C LEU A 279 8.60 2.38 9.04
N TRP A 280 8.98 1.15 8.64
CA TRP A 280 8.23 -0.05 9.02
C TRP A 280 8.32 -0.35 10.51
N GLY A 281 9.46 -0.07 11.15
CA GLY A 281 9.61 -0.16 12.60
C GLY A 281 8.60 0.72 13.33
N MET A 282 8.43 1.96 12.90
CA MET A 282 7.42 2.88 13.45
C MET A 282 5.99 2.38 13.22
N MET A 283 5.69 1.81 12.07
CA MET A 283 4.36 1.30 11.73
C MET A 283 4.05 -0.06 12.38
N SER A 284 5.05 -0.77 12.86
CA SER A 284 4.90 -2.14 13.40
C SER A 284 3.90 -2.22 14.58
N VAL A 285 3.84 -1.19 15.42
CA VAL A 285 2.89 -1.11 16.55
C VAL A 285 1.45 -1.08 16.04
N ALA A 286 1.17 -0.26 15.02
CA ALA A 286 -0.15 -0.19 14.40
C ALA A 286 -0.49 -1.51 13.69
N GLU A 287 0.47 -2.13 13.00
CA GLU A 287 0.28 -3.44 12.37
C GLU A 287 -0.06 -4.53 13.40
N GLN A 288 0.67 -4.57 14.51
CA GLN A 288 0.41 -5.53 15.60
C GLN A 288 -0.96 -5.31 16.23
N ALA A 289 -1.36 -4.06 16.44
CA ALA A 289 -2.70 -3.73 16.95
C ALA A 289 -3.80 -4.20 16.00
N LEU A 290 -3.67 -3.96 14.70
CA LEU A 290 -4.63 -4.43 13.69
C LEU A 290 -4.68 -5.96 13.63
N MET A 291 -3.54 -6.64 13.71
CA MET A 291 -3.48 -8.09 13.76
C MET A 291 -4.15 -8.64 15.03
N ALA A 292 -3.91 -8.03 16.19
CA ALA A 292 -4.57 -8.40 17.44
C ALA A 292 -6.09 -8.27 17.32
N VAL A 293 -6.59 -7.14 16.80
CA VAL A 293 -8.02 -6.94 16.53
C VAL A 293 -8.56 -8.03 15.62
N SER A 294 -7.87 -8.36 14.54
CA SER A 294 -8.27 -9.41 13.60
C SER A 294 -8.38 -10.78 14.29
N VAL A 295 -7.41 -11.12 15.15
CA VAL A 295 -7.43 -12.35 15.95
C VAL A 295 -8.62 -12.37 16.92
N PHE A 296 -8.89 -11.26 17.63
CA PHE A 296 -10.04 -11.15 18.51
C PHE A 296 -11.37 -11.32 17.75
N VAL A 297 -11.49 -10.79 16.53
CA VAL A 297 -12.67 -10.96 15.69
C VAL A 297 -12.84 -12.43 15.27
N VAL A 298 -11.75 -13.13 14.95
CA VAL A 298 -11.79 -14.58 14.69
C VAL A 298 -12.26 -15.34 15.92
N ILE A 299 -11.72 -15.05 17.10
CA ILE A 299 -12.14 -15.66 18.36
C ILE A 299 -13.63 -15.40 18.61
N ALA A 300 -14.10 -14.17 18.46
CA ALA A 300 -15.50 -13.80 18.62
C ALA A 300 -16.41 -14.57 17.63
N GLY A 301 -15.99 -14.68 16.37
CA GLY A 301 -16.71 -15.47 15.36
C GLY A 301 -16.79 -16.96 15.71
N LEU A 302 -15.69 -17.52 16.17
CA LEU A 302 -15.64 -18.91 16.62
C LEU A 302 -16.45 -19.13 17.91
N MET A 303 -16.51 -18.18 18.83
CA MET A 303 -17.37 -18.23 20.01
C MET A 303 -18.86 -18.15 19.63
N GLY A 304 -19.20 -17.34 18.63
CA GLY A 304 -20.54 -17.32 18.04
C GLY A 304 -20.93 -18.67 17.43
N MET A 305 -19.99 -19.31 16.71
CA MET A 305 -20.18 -20.66 16.21
C MET A 305 -20.39 -21.68 17.34
N LEU A 306 -19.59 -21.59 18.41
CA LEU A 306 -19.76 -22.46 19.60
C LEU A 306 -21.15 -22.32 20.21
N SER A 307 -21.61 -21.08 20.42
CA SER A 307 -22.94 -20.77 20.94
C SER A 307 -24.04 -21.39 20.05
N SER A 308 -23.92 -21.18 18.74
CA SER A 308 -24.81 -21.73 17.72
C SER A 308 -24.88 -23.27 17.78
N LEU A 309 -23.72 -23.95 17.84
CA LEU A 309 -23.64 -25.40 17.94
C LEU A 309 -24.21 -25.94 19.25
N LEU A 310 -23.99 -25.26 20.37
CA LEU A 310 -24.55 -25.67 21.67
C LEU A 310 -26.07 -25.51 21.70
N THR A 311 -26.63 -24.45 21.17
CA THR A 311 -28.07 -24.25 21.04
C THR A 311 -28.68 -25.31 20.14
N SER A 312 -28.05 -25.55 18.98
CA SER A 312 -28.43 -26.62 18.07
C SER A 312 -28.45 -27.99 18.74
N LEU A 313 -27.46 -28.30 19.58
CA LEU A 313 -27.41 -29.56 20.32
C LEU A 313 -28.59 -29.72 21.28
N GLN A 314 -29.00 -28.63 21.97
CA GLN A 314 -30.16 -28.67 22.88
C GLN A 314 -31.46 -28.96 22.14
N GLU A 315 -31.69 -28.31 20.99
CA GLU A 315 -32.88 -28.52 20.17
C GLU A 315 -32.94 -29.94 19.58
N ARG A 316 -31.78 -30.56 19.30
CA ARG A 316 -31.66 -31.91 18.69
C ARG A 316 -31.53 -33.07 19.70
N ARG A 317 -31.72 -32.82 20.98
CA ARG A 317 -31.61 -33.86 22.01
C ARG A 317 -32.43 -35.12 21.66
N ARG A 318 -33.67 -34.93 21.22
CA ARG A 318 -34.59 -36.02 20.82
C ARG A 318 -34.08 -36.76 19.58
N GLU A 319 -33.58 -36.05 18.56
CA GLU A 319 -32.99 -36.71 17.37
C GLU A 319 -31.77 -37.53 17.72
N MET A 320 -30.89 -37.03 18.61
CA MET A 320 -29.70 -37.75 19.08
C MET A 320 -30.10 -39.02 19.91
N ALA A 321 -31.14 -38.92 20.73
CA ALA A 321 -31.65 -40.06 21.46
C ALA A 321 -32.22 -41.13 20.51
N ILE A 322 -32.97 -40.77 19.48
CA ILE A 322 -33.49 -41.68 18.46
C ILE A 322 -32.33 -42.34 17.70
N LEU A 323 -31.34 -41.63 17.27
CA LEU A 323 -30.16 -42.17 16.59
C LEU A 323 -29.44 -43.22 17.48
N ARG A 324 -29.29 -42.92 18.76
CA ARG A 324 -28.68 -43.85 19.73
C ARG A 324 -29.54 -45.06 19.98
N ALA A 325 -30.87 -44.92 20.05
CA ALA A 325 -31.80 -46.02 20.17
C ALA A 325 -31.78 -46.97 18.95
N MET A 326 -31.48 -46.43 17.77
CA MET A 326 -31.26 -47.18 16.53
C MET A 326 -29.87 -47.81 16.43
N GLY A 327 -29.02 -47.74 17.48
CA GLY A 327 -27.71 -48.38 17.54
C GLY A 327 -26.52 -47.47 17.20
N ALA A 328 -26.71 -46.15 17.04
CA ALA A 328 -25.60 -45.23 16.86
C ALA A 328 -24.76 -45.11 18.14
N GLN A 329 -23.50 -45.46 18.05
CA GLN A 329 -22.54 -45.31 19.16
C GLN A 329 -22.22 -43.84 19.44
N PRO A 330 -21.86 -43.46 20.69
CA PRO A 330 -21.47 -42.09 21.04
C PRO A 330 -20.41 -41.49 20.14
N LYS A 331 -19.47 -42.32 19.64
CA LYS A 331 -18.43 -41.89 18.67
C LYS A 331 -19.01 -41.43 17.34
N HIS A 332 -20.16 -41.93 16.91
CA HIS A 332 -20.80 -41.48 15.66
C HIS A 332 -21.43 -40.09 15.84
N VAL A 333 -22.01 -39.82 17.01
CA VAL A 333 -22.55 -38.49 17.35
C VAL A 333 -21.41 -37.47 17.48
N PHE A 334 -20.32 -37.88 18.12
CA PHE A 334 -19.10 -37.05 18.22
C PHE A 334 -18.56 -36.69 16.84
N ALA A 335 -18.37 -37.67 15.95
CA ALA A 335 -17.89 -37.46 14.60
C ALA A 335 -18.85 -36.58 13.77
N LEU A 336 -20.17 -36.70 13.97
CA LEU A 336 -21.17 -35.88 13.29
C LEU A 336 -21.02 -34.42 13.66
N LEU A 337 -20.90 -34.09 14.95
CA LEU A 337 -20.76 -32.69 15.40
C LEU A 337 -19.45 -32.05 14.98
N ILE A 338 -18.33 -32.79 15.00
CA ILE A 338 -17.06 -32.31 14.49
C ILE A 338 -17.12 -32.08 12.98
N SER A 339 -17.75 -32.99 12.23
CA SER A 339 -17.90 -32.80 10.77
C SER A 339 -18.80 -31.61 10.44
N GLU A 340 -19.84 -31.35 11.25
CA GLU A 340 -20.69 -30.15 11.11
C GLU A 340 -19.92 -28.87 11.38
N ALA A 341 -19.15 -28.79 12.47
CA ALA A 341 -18.30 -27.66 12.80
C ALA A 341 -17.25 -27.42 11.71
N SER A 342 -16.58 -28.48 11.25
CA SER A 342 -15.60 -28.41 10.17
C SER A 342 -16.21 -27.93 8.86
N ALA A 343 -17.39 -28.40 8.49
CA ALA A 343 -18.08 -27.98 7.27
C ALA A 343 -18.53 -26.52 7.32
N LEU A 344 -19.07 -26.07 8.47
CA LEU A 344 -19.47 -24.66 8.66
C LEU A 344 -18.26 -23.73 8.58
N THR A 345 -17.15 -24.07 9.25
CA THR A 345 -15.92 -23.31 9.19
C THR A 345 -15.36 -23.27 7.77
N PHE A 346 -15.28 -24.41 7.11
CA PHE A 346 -14.78 -24.52 5.73
C PHE A 346 -15.62 -23.69 4.74
N THR A 347 -16.95 -23.78 4.86
CA THR A 347 -17.87 -22.95 4.04
C THR A 347 -17.67 -21.46 4.34
N GLY A 348 -17.54 -21.10 5.64
CA GLY A 348 -17.24 -19.74 6.06
C GLY A 348 -15.93 -19.19 5.49
N ILE A 349 -14.90 -20.03 5.45
CA ILE A 349 -13.61 -19.68 4.83
C ILE A 349 -13.79 -19.43 3.33
N ILE A 350 -14.46 -20.31 2.60
CA ILE A 350 -14.69 -20.12 1.16
C ILE A 350 -15.48 -18.84 0.87
N VAL A 351 -16.57 -18.62 1.60
CA VAL A 351 -17.39 -17.40 1.47
C VAL A 351 -16.59 -16.17 1.86
N GLY A 352 -15.78 -16.26 2.92
CA GLY A 352 -14.91 -15.18 3.37
C GLY A 352 -13.84 -14.81 2.35
N VAL A 353 -13.16 -15.80 1.78
CA VAL A 353 -12.16 -15.57 0.73
C VAL A 353 -12.82 -14.98 -0.52
N ALA A 354 -13.92 -15.56 -0.99
CA ALA A 354 -14.68 -15.04 -2.13
C ALA A 354 -15.16 -13.60 -1.88
N GLY A 355 -15.68 -13.34 -0.67
CA GLY A 355 -16.10 -12.00 -0.24
C GLY A 355 -14.95 -11.01 -0.20
N LEU A 356 -13.76 -11.42 0.26
CA LEU A 356 -12.56 -10.58 0.25
C LEU A 356 -12.17 -10.18 -1.18
N TYR A 357 -12.09 -11.14 -2.11
CA TYR A 357 -11.78 -10.85 -3.51
C TYR A 357 -12.84 -9.94 -4.16
N GLY A 358 -14.12 -10.20 -3.87
CA GLY A 358 -15.21 -9.32 -4.33
C GLY A 358 -15.08 -7.90 -3.77
N LEU A 359 -14.81 -7.76 -2.48
CA LEU A 359 -14.61 -6.44 -1.83
C LEU A 359 -13.38 -5.73 -2.39
N MET A 360 -12.26 -6.44 -2.53
CA MET A 360 -11.03 -5.88 -3.08
C MET A 360 -11.20 -5.45 -4.54
N SER A 361 -11.95 -6.17 -5.37
CA SER A 361 -12.22 -5.77 -6.76
C SER A 361 -12.95 -4.42 -6.87
N ILE A 362 -13.73 -4.07 -5.85
CA ILE A 362 -14.44 -2.78 -5.78
C ILE A 362 -13.56 -1.69 -5.15
N ILE A 363 -12.83 -2.03 -4.09
CA ILE A 363 -12.07 -1.05 -3.29
C ILE A 363 -10.71 -0.73 -3.94
N ALA A 364 -10.03 -1.70 -4.56
CA ALA A 364 -8.71 -1.50 -5.14
C ALA A 364 -8.66 -0.37 -6.18
N PRO A 365 -9.59 -0.25 -7.15
CA PRO A 365 -9.60 0.87 -8.08
C PRO A 365 -9.86 2.22 -7.39
N LEU A 366 -10.63 2.26 -6.30
CA LEU A 366 -10.86 3.49 -5.53
C LEU A 366 -9.60 3.94 -4.79
N ILE A 367 -8.90 3.01 -4.14
CA ILE A 367 -7.62 3.29 -3.45
C ILE A 367 -6.58 3.73 -4.46
N HIS A 368 -6.47 3.04 -5.60
CA HIS A 368 -5.55 3.44 -6.66
C HIS A 368 -5.86 4.85 -7.17
N ALA A 369 -7.13 5.15 -7.43
CA ALA A 369 -7.57 6.46 -7.89
C ALA A 369 -7.26 7.59 -6.89
N GLN A 370 -7.33 7.35 -5.59
CA GLN A 370 -7.17 8.39 -4.56
C GLN A 370 -5.72 8.50 -4.07
N TYR A 371 -5.05 7.38 -3.87
CA TYR A 371 -3.72 7.32 -3.23
C TYR A 371 -2.60 6.88 -4.17
N GLY A 372 -2.91 6.38 -5.38
CA GLY A 372 -1.91 5.85 -6.33
C GLY A 372 -1.30 4.50 -5.90
N ILE A 373 -1.90 3.83 -4.91
CA ILE A 373 -1.42 2.53 -4.42
C ILE A 373 -2.05 1.44 -5.28
N ILE A 374 -1.24 0.63 -5.95
CA ILE A 374 -1.71 -0.52 -6.69
C ILE A 374 -1.91 -1.69 -5.74
N ILE A 375 -3.17 -2.11 -5.57
CA ILE A 375 -3.53 -3.32 -4.84
C ILE A 375 -3.78 -4.41 -5.89
N THR A 376 -2.91 -5.42 -5.90
CA THR A 376 -3.02 -6.54 -6.84
C THR A 376 -3.91 -7.65 -6.29
N LEU A 377 -4.72 -8.25 -7.18
CA LEU A 377 -5.57 -9.40 -6.85
C LEU A 377 -4.80 -10.70 -7.11
N ASP A 378 -3.63 -10.84 -6.46
CA ASP A 378 -2.78 -12.01 -6.63
C ASP A 378 -3.37 -13.25 -5.98
N ARG A 379 -2.82 -14.42 -6.32
CA ARG A 379 -3.13 -15.69 -5.67
C ARG A 379 -2.79 -15.64 -4.19
N LEU A 380 -3.44 -16.48 -3.40
CA LEU A 380 -3.14 -16.61 -1.97
C LEU A 380 -1.68 -17.01 -1.76
N SER A 381 -0.99 -16.26 -0.91
CA SER A 381 0.38 -16.55 -0.49
C SER A 381 0.44 -17.78 0.42
N SER A 382 1.62 -18.36 0.57
CA SER A 382 1.81 -19.50 1.50
C SER A 382 1.43 -19.14 2.94
N HIS A 383 1.69 -17.90 3.36
CA HIS A 383 1.31 -17.41 4.69
C HIS A 383 -0.21 -17.28 4.84
N GLU A 384 -0.90 -16.80 3.83
CA GLU A 384 -2.37 -16.71 3.83
C GLU A 384 -3.02 -18.11 3.92
N TRP A 385 -2.49 -19.12 3.22
CA TRP A 385 -2.94 -20.50 3.37
C TRP A 385 -2.74 -21.03 4.78
N GLN A 386 -1.62 -20.70 5.44
CA GLN A 386 -1.38 -21.07 6.84
C GLN A 386 -2.43 -20.44 7.77
N LEU A 387 -2.75 -19.15 7.60
CA LEU A 387 -3.77 -18.45 8.39
C LEU A 387 -5.14 -19.12 8.24
N LEU A 388 -5.55 -19.46 7.01
CA LEU A 388 -6.81 -20.18 6.76
C LEU A 388 -6.78 -21.57 7.40
N GLY A 389 -5.65 -22.26 7.38
CA GLY A 389 -5.44 -23.54 8.07
C GLY A 389 -5.62 -23.41 9.59
N TYR A 390 -5.09 -22.35 10.20
CA TYR A 390 -5.29 -22.10 11.63
C TYR A 390 -6.75 -21.81 11.98
N VAL A 391 -7.47 -21.04 11.17
CA VAL A 391 -8.90 -20.80 11.35
C VAL A 391 -9.69 -22.12 11.25
N GLN A 392 -9.38 -22.96 10.26
CA GLN A 392 -10.03 -24.26 10.09
C GLN A 392 -9.76 -25.18 11.29
N LEU A 393 -8.52 -25.24 11.75
CA LEU A 393 -8.13 -26.03 12.91
C LEU A 393 -8.86 -25.55 14.19
N ALA A 394 -8.89 -24.24 14.41
CA ALA A 394 -9.58 -23.63 15.54
C ALA A 394 -11.10 -23.94 15.50
N GLY A 395 -11.72 -23.87 14.32
CA GLY A 395 -13.13 -24.26 14.14
C GLY A 395 -13.40 -25.71 14.49
N ILE A 396 -12.51 -26.63 14.09
CA ILE A 396 -12.60 -28.06 14.48
C ILE A 396 -12.46 -28.22 15.98
N LEU A 397 -11.46 -27.54 16.61
CA LEU A 397 -11.22 -27.61 18.06
C LEU A 397 -12.43 -27.12 18.87
N ILE A 398 -13.04 -26.03 18.45
CA ILE A 398 -14.24 -25.49 19.08
C ILE A 398 -15.42 -26.46 18.94
N GLY A 399 -15.54 -27.16 17.82
CA GLY A 399 -16.53 -28.22 17.61
C GLY A 399 -16.38 -29.40 18.57
N VAL A 400 -15.21 -29.61 19.17
CA VAL A 400 -14.98 -30.66 20.19
C VAL A 400 -15.80 -30.42 21.44
N VAL A 401 -16.03 -29.16 21.84
CA VAL A 401 -16.79 -28.84 23.08
C VAL A 401 -18.21 -29.37 23.05
N PRO A 402 -19.07 -29.05 22.06
CA PRO A 402 -20.40 -29.62 21.95
C PRO A 402 -20.36 -31.14 21.70
N ALA A 403 -19.33 -31.63 20.97
CA ALA A 403 -19.18 -33.06 20.71
C ALA A 403 -18.91 -33.87 21.98
N ILE A 404 -18.05 -33.41 22.89
CA ILE A 404 -17.82 -34.02 24.22
C ILE A 404 -19.09 -33.98 25.07
N ARG A 405 -19.81 -32.85 25.05
CA ARG A 405 -21.05 -32.68 25.79
C ARG A 405 -22.12 -33.69 25.32
N ALA A 406 -22.28 -33.84 24.02
CA ALA A 406 -23.17 -34.82 23.42
C ALA A 406 -22.73 -36.28 23.71
N TYR A 407 -21.43 -36.57 23.71
CA TYR A 407 -20.88 -37.88 24.03
C TYR A 407 -21.21 -38.31 25.46
N ARG A 408 -21.16 -37.38 26.42
CA ARG A 408 -21.41 -37.63 27.86
C ARG A 408 -22.89 -37.67 28.24
N GLN A 409 -23.83 -37.23 27.39
CA GLN A 409 -25.26 -37.28 27.68
C GLN A 409 -25.78 -38.72 27.64
N SER A 410 -26.57 -39.12 28.66
CA SER A 410 -27.13 -40.45 28.73
C SER A 410 -28.38 -40.60 27.83
N LEU A 411 -28.75 -41.84 27.51
CA LEU A 411 -29.97 -42.14 26.74
C LEU A 411 -31.25 -41.68 27.47
N SER A 412 -31.28 -41.79 28.80
CA SER A 412 -32.41 -41.43 29.66
C SER A 412 -32.73 -39.95 29.61
N ASP A 413 -31.71 -39.07 29.45
CA ASP A 413 -31.86 -37.62 29.44
C ASP A 413 -32.61 -37.08 28.20
N GLY A 414 -32.65 -37.83 27.12
CA GLY A 414 -33.32 -37.45 25.86
C GLY A 414 -34.76 -37.89 25.72
N MET A 415 -35.24 -38.82 26.60
CA MET A 415 -36.60 -39.39 26.54
C MET A 415 -37.54 -38.85 27.62
N THR A 416 -37.05 -38.12 28.60
CA THR A 416 -37.89 -37.48 29.61
C THR A 416 -38.52 -36.21 29.07
N ILE A 417 -39.84 -36.19 28.98
CA ILE A 417 -40.62 -34.97 28.71
C ILE A 417 -40.53 -34.10 29.97
N ARG A 418 -39.77 -33.03 29.94
CA ARG A 418 -39.93 -31.95 30.94
C ARG A 418 -41.10 -31.08 30.47
N ILE A 419 -42.22 -31.21 31.16
CA ILE A 419 -43.35 -30.30 31.11
C ILE A 419 -42.92 -28.98 31.72
#